data_072533602d6b5e324c1926af7d0bf7c9
#
_entry.id   072533602d6b5e324c1926af7d0bf7c9
#
_cell.length_a   1.000
_cell.length_b   1.000
_cell.length_c   1.000
_cell.angle_alpha   90.00
_cell.angle_beta   90.00
_cell.angle_gamma   90.00
#
_symmetry.space_group_name_H-M   'P 1'
#
loop_
_entity.id
_entity.type
_entity.pdbx_description
1 polymer ?
#
loop_
_entity_poly.entity_id
_entity_poly.type
_entity_poly.pdbx_seq_one_letter_code
_entity_poly.pdbx_strand_id
1 'polypeptide(L)'
;MKYQITDGTVTLGGDTVLSHIDFEIQGAQKVAVVGRNGAGKTTLLRLIAGELALDRDDKRQFPGICCSRKLTVGMLGQQALIHEERTVEEYLMSRCPALGMFDRERFEYEREYDRLFTALGFHKEDKMRPVNTFSGGERTKAALAGLLLKKPDLLLLDEPTNHLDMETVQWLEQYLRNYDRGVVMVSHDRFFLDRTAEVVYELEDGRLTKYVGNYTAYRQQKQKNYEIQLKAYNRQQEKISHEEELIRRFKNKPSKASFARSRKKLLERMERVEAPREDLAHIFTGEILPAVPGGKWVLEAEHLKIGHGGRSLLEVSLRMRKGQKIGLLGENGAGKTTFLKTAAGFLPPVDGVCSIGNHITIGYFDQNSAAIESDKTVAEHFKALFPALTEKEVRTILGNYLFRGREASRRVSSLSGGEKARLVLAELLQSRPNFLILDEPTNHMDIQAKETLESAFRAYQGTILFVSHDRYFISRVAKSILIFENHSAMYYPFGYEHFLERREKEKEGLPAALRMRAEEQALIEGLKAVPKAERHRLREIPTEEAYDQWRLRLVAEALEEAGERAQLAAEKEWAKDWLREEETEEEEARTAWESWHRACMEWYEIWLEIHPERDENKQEEEIHNDII
;
A
#
# COMPACT_ATOMS: atom_id res chain seq x y z
N MET A 1 -30.29 7.91 -10.84
CA MET A 1 -29.83 8.95 -9.89
C MET A 1 -28.85 9.86 -10.62
N LYS A 2 -28.95 11.19 -10.42
CA LYS A 2 -27.93 12.16 -10.86
C LYS A 2 -27.71 13.16 -9.73
N TYR A 3 -26.47 13.35 -9.34
CA TYR A 3 -26.05 14.40 -8.41
C TYR A 3 -24.92 15.18 -9.07
N GLN A 4 -25.02 16.51 -9.06
CA GLN A 4 -24.08 17.37 -9.76
C GLN A 4 -23.79 18.63 -8.92
N ILE A 5 -22.51 18.99 -8.82
CA ILE A 5 -22.02 20.29 -8.35
C ILE A 5 -21.47 21.01 -9.57
N THR A 6 -21.83 22.28 -9.75
CA THR A 6 -21.32 23.11 -10.85
C THR A 6 -20.72 24.38 -10.27
N ASP A 7 -19.47 24.65 -10.63
CA ASP A 7 -18.73 25.85 -10.22
C ASP A 7 -18.76 26.09 -8.70
N GLY A 8 -18.54 25.00 -7.93
CA GLY A 8 -18.63 25.01 -6.47
C GLY A 8 -17.40 25.62 -5.80
N THR A 9 -17.60 26.52 -4.82
CA THR A 9 -16.52 27.07 -3.99
C THR A 9 -16.87 26.88 -2.52
N VAL A 10 -15.90 26.47 -1.70
CA VAL A 10 -16.04 26.30 -0.25
C VAL A 10 -14.86 26.91 0.46
N THR A 11 -15.14 27.85 1.38
CA THR A 11 -14.17 28.51 2.22
C THR A 11 -14.36 28.07 3.68
N LEU A 12 -13.29 27.67 4.35
CA LEU A 12 -13.29 27.27 5.76
C LEU A 12 -12.25 28.09 6.51
N GLY A 13 -12.68 28.77 7.58
CA GLY A 13 -11.78 29.57 8.42
C GLY A 13 -11.07 30.74 7.72
N GLY A 14 -11.61 31.19 6.58
CA GLY A 14 -11.02 32.24 5.74
C GLY A 14 -10.16 31.73 4.58
N ASP A 15 -9.83 30.44 4.56
CA ASP A 15 -9.06 29.81 3.47
C ASP A 15 -9.99 29.10 2.49
N THR A 16 -9.83 29.33 1.20
CA THR A 16 -10.57 28.62 0.14
C THR A 16 -10.00 27.21 -0.01
N VAL A 17 -10.81 26.21 0.38
CA VAL A 17 -10.42 24.79 0.33
C VAL A 17 -10.81 24.17 -1.00
N LEU A 18 -12.00 24.50 -1.53
CA LEU A 18 -12.48 24.06 -2.84
C LEU A 18 -12.77 25.29 -3.70
N SER A 19 -12.27 25.33 -4.93
CA SER A 19 -12.35 26.48 -5.82
C SER A 19 -12.84 26.06 -7.20
N HIS A 20 -14.02 26.56 -7.58
CA HIS A 20 -14.61 26.33 -8.90
C HIS A 20 -14.65 24.82 -9.28
N ILE A 21 -15.16 23.99 -8.37
CA ILE A 21 -15.22 22.55 -8.60
C ILE A 21 -16.46 22.16 -9.41
N ASP A 22 -16.26 21.25 -10.37
CA ASP A 22 -17.29 20.54 -11.08
C ASP A 22 -17.25 19.07 -10.72
N PHE A 23 -18.34 18.55 -10.14
CA PHE A 23 -18.45 17.15 -9.73
C PHE A 23 -19.77 16.57 -10.21
N GLU A 24 -19.74 15.34 -10.71
CA GLU A 24 -20.92 14.65 -11.21
C GLU A 24 -20.84 13.15 -10.90
N ILE A 25 -21.97 12.60 -10.43
CA ILE A 25 -22.16 11.15 -10.32
C ILE A 25 -23.52 10.75 -10.86
N GLN A 26 -23.56 9.67 -11.65
CA GLN A 26 -24.77 9.17 -12.32
C GLN A 26 -24.98 7.68 -12.02
N GLY A 27 -26.25 7.30 -11.81
CA GLY A 27 -26.63 5.90 -11.63
C GLY A 27 -25.94 5.22 -10.46
N ALA A 28 -25.38 4.05 -10.70
CA ALA A 28 -24.66 3.23 -9.74
C ALA A 28 -23.13 3.36 -9.85
N GLN A 29 -22.63 4.48 -10.42
CA GLN A 29 -21.21 4.70 -10.60
C GLN A 29 -20.43 4.61 -9.28
N LYS A 30 -19.20 4.08 -9.39
CA LYS A 30 -18.21 4.03 -8.32
C LYS A 30 -17.14 5.08 -8.60
N VAL A 31 -17.18 6.14 -7.81
CA VAL A 31 -16.32 7.32 -7.97
C VAL A 31 -15.25 7.31 -6.88
N ALA A 32 -13.98 7.39 -7.27
CA ALA A 32 -12.87 7.63 -6.36
C ALA A 32 -12.48 9.10 -6.34
N VAL A 33 -12.16 9.63 -5.16
CA VAL A 33 -11.56 10.97 -5.01
C VAL A 33 -10.16 10.81 -4.47
N VAL A 34 -9.17 11.23 -5.24
CA VAL A 34 -7.74 11.13 -4.91
C VAL A 34 -7.11 12.53 -4.78
N GLY A 35 -6.01 12.64 -4.07
CA GLY A 35 -5.30 13.89 -3.84
C GLY A 35 -4.44 13.84 -2.59
N ARG A 36 -3.57 14.83 -2.39
CA ARG A 36 -2.69 14.95 -1.23
C ARG A 36 -3.48 15.04 0.09
N ASN A 37 -2.82 14.72 1.20
CA ASN A 37 -3.40 14.99 2.52
C ASN A 37 -3.59 16.51 2.70
N GLY A 38 -4.76 16.88 3.24
CA GLY A 38 -5.14 18.30 3.37
C GLY A 38 -5.66 18.97 2.10
N ALA A 39 -5.74 18.30 0.95
CA ALA A 39 -6.25 18.88 -0.29
C ALA A 39 -7.76 19.22 -0.27
N GLY A 40 -8.51 18.77 0.75
CA GLY A 40 -9.96 19.03 0.86
C GLY A 40 -10.85 17.84 0.49
N LYS A 41 -10.33 16.61 0.40
CA LYS A 41 -11.10 15.39 0.06
C LYS A 41 -12.28 15.17 1.01
N THR A 42 -12.05 15.18 2.32
CA THR A 42 -13.10 15.08 3.35
C THR A 42 -14.09 16.25 3.27
N THR A 43 -13.62 17.46 2.95
CA THR A 43 -14.47 18.64 2.74
C THR A 43 -15.43 18.42 1.57
N LEU A 44 -14.97 17.84 0.47
CA LEU A 44 -15.81 17.47 -0.67
C LEU A 44 -16.86 16.43 -0.26
N LEU A 45 -16.50 15.40 0.50
CA LEU A 45 -17.47 14.40 0.98
C LEU A 45 -18.52 15.04 1.89
N ARG A 46 -18.14 15.92 2.82
CA ARG A 46 -19.06 16.66 3.70
C ARG A 46 -19.98 17.60 2.93
N LEU A 47 -19.47 18.23 1.87
CA LEU A 47 -20.29 19.03 0.96
C LEU A 47 -21.35 18.17 0.27
N ILE A 48 -20.96 17.00 -0.26
CA ILE A 48 -21.88 16.03 -0.89
C ILE A 48 -22.89 15.48 0.13
N ALA A 49 -22.46 15.26 1.39
CA ALA A 49 -23.33 14.83 2.48
C ALA A 49 -24.37 15.90 2.90
N GLY A 50 -24.17 17.15 2.48
CA GLY A 50 -25.00 18.28 2.89
C GLY A 50 -24.67 18.84 4.27
N GLU A 51 -23.52 18.46 4.86
CA GLU A 51 -23.00 19.01 6.12
C GLU A 51 -22.37 20.40 5.93
N LEU A 52 -21.92 20.69 4.71
CA LEU A 52 -21.37 21.97 4.30
C LEU A 52 -22.21 22.56 3.17
N ALA A 53 -22.23 23.88 3.09
CA ALA A 53 -22.87 24.62 2.01
C ALA A 53 -21.80 25.24 1.10
N LEU A 54 -22.18 25.47 -0.15
CA LEU A 54 -21.36 26.28 -1.06
C LEU A 54 -21.34 27.73 -0.60
N ASP A 55 -20.24 28.43 -0.86
CA ASP A 55 -20.15 29.87 -0.64
C ASP A 55 -21.22 30.60 -1.47
N ARG A 56 -21.82 31.62 -0.89
CA ARG A 56 -22.85 32.42 -1.58
C ARG A 56 -22.16 33.26 -2.67
N ASP A 57 -22.62 33.09 -3.89
CA ASP A 57 -22.23 33.94 -5.01
C ASP A 57 -23.50 34.60 -5.56
N ASP A 58 -23.67 35.89 -5.31
CA ASP A 58 -24.82 36.67 -5.74
C ASP A 58 -24.97 36.76 -7.28
N LYS A 59 -23.96 36.38 -8.03
CA LYS A 59 -23.92 36.36 -9.50
C LYS A 59 -24.36 35.03 -10.10
N ARG A 60 -24.57 33.99 -9.29
CA ARG A 60 -25.00 32.69 -9.82
C ARG A 60 -26.44 32.69 -10.30
N GLN A 61 -26.65 32.30 -11.54
CA GLN A 61 -27.97 32.11 -12.13
C GLN A 61 -28.61 30.75 -11.76
N PHE A 62 -27.82 29.78 -11.26
CA PHE A 62 -28.28 28.42 -10.97
C PHE A 62 -27.84 27.98 -9.57
N PRO A 63 -28.63 27.10 -8.90
CA PRO A 63 -28.17 26.46 -7.68
C PRO A 63 -26.90 25.62 -7.99
N GLY A 64 -25.84 25.86 -7.24
CA GLY A 64 -24.56 25.17 -7.46
C GLY A 64 -24.62 23.65 -7.30
N ILE A 65 -25.67 23.14 -6.62
CA ILE A 65 -25.91 21.71 -6.41
C ILE A 65 -27.25 21.33 -7.02
N CYS A 66 -27.25 20.35 -7.90
CA CYS A 66 -28.44 19.78 -8.57
C CYS A 66 -28.57 18.29 -8.26
N CYS A 67 -29.77 17.89 -7.82
CA CYS A 67 -30.13 16.48 -7.61
C CYS A 67 -31.39 16.15 -8.41
N SER A 68 -31.42 14.99 -9.07
CA SER A 68 -32.59 14.56 -9.85
C SER A 68 -33.80 14.18 -8.98
N ARG A 69 -33.59 13.86 -7.70
CA ARG A 69 -34.60 13.56 -6.68
C ARG A 69 -33.98 13.74 -5.29
N LYS A 70 -34.82 13.74 -4.24
CA LYS A 70 -34.31 13.71 -2.86
C LYS A 70 -33.57 12.39 -2.65
N LEU A 71 -32.28 12.48 -2.38
CA LEU A 71 -31.38 11.33 -2.18
C LEU A 71 -31.20 11.05 -0.69
N THR A 72 -31.18 9.77 -0.35
CA THR A 72 -30.66 9.32 0.95
C THR A 72 -29.15 9.20 0.84
N VAL A 73 -28.42 10.03 1.59
CA VAL A 73 -26.95 10.00 1.62
C VAL A 73 -26.51 9.37 2.92
N GLY A 74 -25.55 8.46 2.84
CA GLY A 74 -24.94 7.86 4.01
C GLY A 74 -23.43 8.06 3.97
N MET A 75 -22.83 8.56 5.05
CA MET A 75 -21.40 8.84 5.13
C MET A 75 -20.74 8.05 6.25
N LEU A 76 -19.61 7.39 5.93
CA LEU A 76 -18.66 6.87 6.90
C LEU A 76 -17.53 7.87 7.06
N GLY A 77 -17.49 8.53 8.23
CA GLY A 77 -16.40 9.46 8.55
C GLY A 77 -15.30 8.79 9.37
N GLN A 78 -14.14 9.43 9.47
CA GLN A 78 -12.94 8.91 10.16
C GLN A 78 -13.14 8.64 11.66
N GLN A 79 -14.10 9.30 12.32
CA GLN A 79 -14.37 9.16 13.76
C GLN A 79 -15.77 8.58 13.99
N ALA A 80 -15.94 7.31 13.65
CA ALA A 80 -17.23 6.65 13.84
C ALA A 80 -17.36 6.08 15.26
N LEU A 81 -18.51 6.31 15.91
CA LEU A 81 -18.99 5.62 17.13
C LEU A 81 -18.09 5.74 18.39
N ILE A 82 -17.35 6.82 18.59
CA ILE A 82 -16.46 6.97 19.76
C ILE A 82 -17.23 6.95 21.09
N HIS A 83 -18.46 7.47 21.10
CA HIS A 83 -19.29 7.62 22.30
C HIS A 83 -20.53 6.71 22.32
N GLU A 84 -20.54 5.62 21.56
CA GLU A 84 -21.67 4.71 21.50
C GLU A 84 -21.61 3.68 22.64
N GLU A 85 -22.55 3.76 23.59
CA GLU A 85 -22.60 2.90 24.78
C GLU A 85 -23.46 1.65 24.59
N ARG A 86 -24.30 1.62 23.56
CA ARG A 86 -25.17 0.49 23.23
C ARG A 86 -24.36 -0.73 22.82
N THR A 87 -24.95 -1.91 22.97
CA THR A 87 -24.40 -3.12 22.35
C THR A 87 -24.41 -3.02 20.84
N VAL A 88 -23.55 -3.80 20.17
CA VAL A 88 -23.50 -3.80 18.69
C VAL A 88 -24.86 -4.19 18.11
N GLU A 89 -25.53 -5.18 18.71
CA GLU A 89 -26.85 -5.60 18.26
C GLU A 89 -27.89 -4.49 18.41
N GLU A 90 -27.98 -3.83 19.57
CA GLU A 90 -28.87 -2.70 19.78
C GLU A 90 -28.57 -1.55 18.81
N TYR A 91 -27.31 -1.24 18.59
CA TYR A 91 -26.89 -0.20 17.65
C TYR A 91 -27.33 -0.52 16.20
N LEU A 92 -27.09 -1.74 15.73
CA LEU A 92 -27.44 -2.13 14.36
C LEU A 92 -28.96 -2.33 14.20
N MET A 93 -29.64 -2.94 15.17
CA MET A 93 -31.08 -3.15 15.14
C MET A 93 -31.87 -1.85 15.28
N SER A 94 -31.37 -0.82 15.97
CA SER A 94 -31.99 0.50 16.02
C SER A 94 -32.13 1.18 14.66
N ARG A 95 -31.48 0.67 13.63
CA ARG A 95 -31.50 1.16 12.25
C ARG A 95 -32.46 0.39 11.36
N CYS A 96 -33.10 -0.65 11.89
CA CYS A 96 -34.10 -1.41 11.17
C CYS A 96 -35.34 -0.54 10.87
N PRO A 97 -35.79 -0.43 9.62
CA PRO A 97 -36.95 0.37 9.27
C PRO A 97 -38.27 -0.27 9.73
N ALA A 98 -38.30 -1.59 9.96
CA ALA A 98 -39.48 -2.34 10.36
C ALA A 98 -39.56 -2.48 11.89
N LEU A 99 -40.63 -1.98 12.50
CA LEU A 99 -40.85 -2.02 13.95
C LEU A 99 -41.66 -3.24 14.40
N GLY A 100 -42.29 -3.97 13.49
CA GLY A 100 -43.17 -5.12 13.78
C GLY A 100 -42.38 -6.43 13.96
N MET A 101 -42.80 -7.29 14.92
CA MET A 101 -42.07 -8.53 15.27
C MET A 101 -42.17 -9.62 14.18
N PHE A 102 -43.11 -9.52 13.23
CA PHE A 102 -43.39 -10.49 12.18
C PHE A 102 -43.33 -9.92 10.76
N ASP A 103 -42.73 -8.74 10.58
CA ASP A 103 -42.56 -8.14 9.26
C ASP A 103 -41.50 -8.88 8.46
N ARG A 104 -41.83 -9.23 7.22
CA ARG A 104 -40.89 -9.83 6.27
C ARG A 104 -39.63 -8.99 6.09
N GLU A 105 -39.81 -7.66 6.08
CA GLU A 105 -38.69 -6.71 5.97
C GLU A 105 -37.75 -6.78 7.16
N ARG A 106 -38.28 -7.00 8.37
CA ARG A 106 -37.43 -7.21 9.57
C ARG A 106 -36.59 -8.48 9.47
N PHE A 107 -37.22 -9.58 9.02
CA PHE A 107 -36.50 -10.85 8.83
C PHE A 107 -35.40 -10.73 7.76
N GLU A 108 -35.69 -10.05 6.65
CA GLU A 108 -34.71 -9.77 5.59
C GLU A 108 -33.57 -8.88 6.13
N TYR A 109 -33.87 -7.90 6.97
CA TYR A 109 -32.87 -7.06 7.65
C TYR A 109 -32.00 -7.85 8.61
N GLU A 110 -32.58 -8.70 9.47
CA GLU A 110 -31.85 -9.54 10.43
C GLU A 110 -30.90 -10.51 9.70
N ARG A 111 -31.37 -11.10 8.61
CA ARG A 111 -30.53 -11.97 7.78
C ARG A 111 -29.36 -11.22 7.12
N GLU A 112 -29.60 -10.03 6.62
CA GLU A 112 -28.54 -9.20 6.04
C GLU A 112 -27.59 -8.69 7.13
N TYR A 113 -28.12 -8.37 8.32
CA TYR A 113 -27.31 -8.05 9.50
C TYR A 113 -26.34 -9.17 9.87
N ASP A 114 -26.85 -10.40 10.01
CA ASP A 114 -26.00 -11.56 10.35
C ASP A 114 -24.94 -11.82 9.27
N ARG A 115 -25.31 -11.68 8.01
CA ARG A 115 -24.39 -11.82 6.89
C ARG A 115 -23.28 -10.78 6.92
N LEU A 116 -23.61 -9.51 7.09
CA LEU A 116 -22.64 -8.40 7.15
C LEU A 116 -21.77 -8.51 8.39
N PHE A 117 -22.36 -8.88 9.52
CA PHE A 117 -21.67 -9.02 10.79
C PHE A 117 -20.56 -10.10 10.71
N THR A 118 -20.91 -11.27 10.18
CA THR A 118 -19.94 -12.36 9.97
C THR A 118 -18.88 -11.99 8.93
N ALA A 119 -19.30 -11.38 7.82
CA ALA A 119 -18.40 -10.99 6.74
C ALA A 119 -17.37 -9.90 7.14
N LEU A 120 -17.71 -9.08 8.13
CA LEU A 120 -16.79 -8.10 8.72
C LEU A 120 -15.88 -8.69 9.82
N GLY A 121 -15.93 -10.02 10.02
CA GLY A 121 -15.07 -10.74 10.95
C GLY A 121 -15.47 -10.61 12.42
N PHE A 122 -16.75 -10.33 12.71
CA PHE A 122 -17.28 -10.36 14.06
C PHE A 122 -17.76 -11.76 14.45
N HIS A 123 -17.56 -12.13 15.70
CA HIS A 123 -18.06 -13.37 16.29
C HIS A 123 -19.43 -13.17 16.95
N LYS A 124 -20.19 -14.24 17.11
CA LYS A 124 -21.54 -14.18 17.73
C LYS A 124 -21.52 -13.55 19.12
N GLU A 125 -20.44 -13.74 19.87
CA GLU A 125 -20.24 -13.19 21.21
C GLU A 125 -20.12 -11.66 21.21
N ASP A 126 -19.63 -11.08 20.12
CA ASP A 126 -19.44 -9.63 19.98
C ASP A 126 -20.75 -8.87 19.87
N LYS A 127 -21.87 -9.53 19.54
CA LYS A 127 -23.19 -8.90 19.43
C LYS A 127 -23.59 -8.18 20.71
N MET A 128 -23.31 -8.80 21.87
CA MET A 128 -23.67 -8.30 23.20
C MET A 128 -22.62 -7.38 23.82
N ARG A 129 -21.49 -7.18 23.15
CA ARG A 129 -20.45 -6.27 23.65
C ARG A 129 -20.82 -4.81 23.38
N PRO A 130 -20.63 -3.89 24.35
CA PRO A 130 -20.79 -2.46 24.13
C PRO A 130 -19.80 -1.95 23.08
N VAL A 131 -20.28 -1.11 22.15
CA VAL A 131 -19.46 -0.59 21.04
C VAL A 131 -18.26 0.24 21.53
N ASN A 132 -18.39 0.93 22.66
CA ASN A 132 -17.29 1.71 23.24
C ASN A 132 -16.12 0.84 23.74
N THR A 133 -16.33 -0.48 23.99
CA THR A 133 -15.27 -1.42 24.39
C THR A 133 -14.45 -1.93 23.21
N PHE A 134 -14.86 -1.64 21.99
CA PHE A 134 -14.20 -2.08 20.78
C PHE A 134 -12.98 -1.24 20.46
N SER A 135 -12.00 -1.87 19.80
CA SER A 135 -10.88 -1.15 19.18
C SER A 135 -11.35 -0.16 18.12
N GLY A 136 -10.51 0.78 17.73
CA GLY A 136 -10.83 1.74 16.66
C GLY A 136 -11.26 1.06 15.36
N GLY A 137 -10.57 -0.02 14.97
CA GLY A 137 -10.91 -0.81 13.79
C GLY A 137 -12.25 -1.52 13.90
N GLU A 138 -12.53 -2.19 15.02
CA GLU A 138 -13.82 -2.86 15.26
C GLU A 138 -14.98 -1.85 15.25
N ARG A 139 -14.79 -0.66 15.82
CA ARG A 139 -15.78 0.43 15.75
C ARG A 139 -16.05 0.89 14.32
N THR A 140 -15.02 1.00 13.50
CA THR A 140 -15.15 1.34 12.09
C THR A 140 -15.92 0.26 11.34
N LYS A 141 -15.64 -1.03 11.60
CA LYS A 141 -16.38 -2.17 11.04
C LYS A 141 -17.87 -2.13 11.44
N ALA A 142 -18.19 -1.86 12.71
CA ALA A 142 -19.56 -1.74 13.19
C ALA A 142 -20.31 -0.55 12.55
N ALA A 143 -19.64 0.60 12.42
CA ALA A 143 -20.20 1.78 11.73
C ALA A 143 -20.48 1.50 10.26
N LEU A 144 -19.53 0.83 9.58
CA LEU A 144 -19.69 0.41 8.18
C LEU A 144 -20.88 -0.55 8.03
N ALA A 145 -21.01 -1.57 8.89
CA ALA A 145 -22.15 -2.47 8.91
C ALA A 145 -23.47 -1.71 8.99
N GLY A 146 -23.58 -0.78 9.97
CA GLY A 146 -24.77 0.02 10.16
C GLY A 146 -25.08 0.97 9.00
N LEU A 147 -24.08 1.39 8.26
CA LEU A 147 -24.24 2.21 7.06
C LEU A 147 -24.71 1.37 5.86
N LEU A 148 -24.10 0.20 5.65
CA LEU A 148 -24.45 -0.70 4.56
C LEU A 148 -25.87 -1.28 4.70
N LEU A 149 -26.30 -1.56 5.94
CA LEU A 149 -27.66 -2.01 6.25
C LEU A 149 -28.73 -1.00 5.83
N LYS A 150 -28.43 0.30 5.91
CA LYS A 150 -29.35 1.37 5.46
C LYS A 150 -29.52 1.43 3.95
N LYS A 151 -28.62 0.89 3.17
CA LYS A 151 -28.61 0.94 1.70
C LYS A 151 -28.91 2.33 1.17
N PRO A 152 -28.12 3.39 1.47
CA PRO A 152 -28.39 4.75 0.99
C PRO A 152 -28.28 4.84 -0.54
N ASP A 153 -28.99 5.81 -1.16
CA ASP A 153 -28.91 6.07 -2.60
C ASP A 153 -27.49 6.52 -3.04
N LEU A 154 -26.79 7.20 -2.13
CA LEU A 154 -25.42 7.62 -2.31
C LEU A 154 -24.60 7.29 -1.06
N LEU A 155 -23.62 6.43 -1.23
CA LEU A 155 -22.71 5.98 -0.18
C LEU A 155 -21.41 6.78 -0.26
N LEU A 156 -21.03 7.45 0.83
CA LEU A 156 -19.80 8.23 0.96
C LEU A 156 -18.87 7.53 1.94
N LEU A 157 -17.67 7.19 1.50
CA LEU A 157 -16.68 6.46 2.29
C LEU A 157 -15.39 7.28 2.39
N ASP A 158 -15.03 7.70 3.60
CA ASP A 158 -13.77 8.39 3.88
C ASP A 158 -12.78 7.43 4.53
N GLU A 159 -11.77 6.99 3.78
CA GLU A 159 -10.73 6.03 4.17
C GLU A 159 -11.30 4.72 4.77
N PRO A 160 -12.20 4.01 4.06
CA PRO A 160 -12.89 2.84 4.62
C PRO A 160 -11.96 1.65 4.85
N THR A 161 -10.80 1.62 4.22
CA THR A 161 -9.80 0.53 4.33
C THR A 161 -8.89 0.67 5.54
N ASN A 162 -8.86 1.84 6.20
CA ASN A 162 -8.04 2.07 7.37
C ASN A 162 -8.46 1.15 8.52
N HIS A 163 -7.49 0.49 9.14
CA HIS A 163 -7.67 -0.43 10.27
C HIS A 163 -8.45 -1.71 9.96
N LEU A 164 -8.78 -1.97 8.68
CA LEU A 164 -9.36 -3.24 8.25
C LEU A 164 -8.24 -4.23 7.93
N ASP A 165 -8.46 -5.50 8.26
CA ASP A 165 -7.62 -6.58 7.78
C ASP A 165 -7.87 -6.86 6.29
N MET A 166 -6.94 -7.59 5.69
CA MET A 166 -6.93 -7.82 4.25
C MET A 166 -8.17 -8.57 3.74
N GLU A 167 -8.71 -9.50 4.53
CA GLU A 167 -9.91 -10.27 4.17
C GLU A 167 -11.16 -9.38 4.18
N THR A 168 -11.30 -8.55 5.20
CA THR A 168 -12.38 -7.56 5.28
C THR A 168 -12.32 -6.55 4.13
N VAL A 169 -11.12 -6.10 3.74
CA VAL A 169 -10.95 -5.20 2.58
C VAL A 169 -11.36 -5.90 1.29
N GLN A 170 -10.95 -7.15 1.04
CA GLN A 170 -11.36 -7.91 -0.15
C GLN A 170 -12.87 -8.12 -0.20
N TRP A 171 -13.48 -8.44 0.92
CA TRP A 171 -14.93 -8.55 1.01
C TRP A 171 -15.62 -7.22 0.68
N LEU A 172 -15.12 -6.09 1.23
CA LEU A 172 -15.66 -4.76 0.95
C LEU A 172 -15.55 -4.40 -0.54
N GLU A 173 -14.42 -4.73 -1.19
CA GLU A 173 -14.25 -4.57 -2.64
C GLU A 173 -15.36 -5.27 -3.43
N GLN A 174 -15.61 -6.54 -3.11
CA GLN A 174 -16.66 -7.33 -3.79
C GLN A 174 -18.05 -6.76 -3.51
N TYR A 175 -18.32 -6.37 -2.27
CA TYR A 175 -19.59 -5.76 -1.88
C TYR A 175 -19.85 -4.46 -2.65
N LEU A 176 -18.87 -3.55 -2.70
CA LEU A 176 -19.02 -2.26 -3.38
C LEU A 176 -19.15 -2.41 -4.90
N ARG A 177 -18.46 -3.36 -5.51
CA ARG A 177 -18.62 -3.65 -6.94
C ARG A 177 -20.05 -4.06 -7.28
N ASN A 178 -20.67 -4.86 -6.41
CA ASN A 178 -22.04 -5.36 -6.59
C ASN A 178 -23.10 -4.42 -6.03
N TYR A 179 -22.71 -3.30 -5.40
CA TYR A 179 -23.64 -2.33 -4.85
C TYR A 179 -24.38 -1.62 -6.00
N ASP A 180 -25.71 -1.69 -6.01
CA ASP A 180 -26.59 -1.22 -7.09
C ASP A 180 -26.83 0.30 -7.11
N ARG A 181 -26.14 1.05 -6.23
CA ARG A 181 -26.32 2.50 -6.06
C ARG A 181 -24.98 3.23 -6.16
N GLY A 182 -25.02 4.58 -6.12
CA GLY A 182 -23.85 5.42 -6.24
C GLY A 182 -22.92 5.30 -5.04
N VAL A 183 -21.60 5.27 -5.30
CA VAL A 183 -20.56 5.29 -4.26
C VAL A 183 -19.53 6.36 -4.59
N VAL A 184 -19.20 7.19 -3.60
CA VAL A 184 -18.05 8.09 -3.65
C VAL A 184 -17.10 7.69 -2.53
N MET A 185 -15.86 7.40 -2.89
CA MET A 185 -14.85 6.91 -1.94
C MET A 185 -13.58 7.74 -2.00
N VAL A 186 -13.05 8.03 -0.82
CA VAL A 186 -11.68 8.52 -0.62
C VAL A 186 -10.88 7.37 -0.05
N SER A 187 -9.77 6.99 -0.65
CA SER A 187 -8.87 5.99 -0.10
C SER A 187 -7.43 6.22 -0.56
N HIS A 188 -6.49 5.81 0.27
CA HIS A 188 -5.08 5.72 -0.04
C HIS A 188 -4.64 4.28 -0.36
N ASP A 189 -5.57 3.34 -0.42
CA ASP A 189 -5.35 1.98 -0.92
C ASP A 189 -5.58 1.93 -2.44
N ARG A 190 -4.49 1.91 -3.20
CA ARG A 190 -4.51 1.89 -4.67
C ARG A 190 -5.15 0.61 -5.23
N PHE A 191 -4.98 -0.53 -4.56
CA PHE A 191 -5.58 -1.80 -4.96
C PHE A 191 -7.10 -1.75 -4.83
N PHE A 192 -7.57 -1.21 -3.72
CA PHE A 192 -8.98 -0.99 -3.48
C PHE A 192 -9.60 -0.07 -4.54
N LEU A 193 -8.94 1.06 -4.82
CA LEU A 193 -9.39 2.00 -5.85
C LEU A 193 -9.38 1.38 -7.25
N ASP A 194 -8.35 0.60 -7.57
CA ASP A 194 -8.22 -0.02 -8.90
C ASP A 194 -9.28 -1.08 -9.17
N ARG A 195 -9.70 -1.81 -8.13
CA ARG A 195 -10.73 -2.83 -8.23
C ARG A 195 -12.15 -2.31 -8.15
N THR A 196 -12.37 -1.13 -7.54
CA THR A 196 -13.72 -0.64 -7.25
C THR A 196 -14.10 0.59 -8.07
N ALA A 197 -13.17 1.49 -8.41
CA ALA A 197 -13.48 2.74 -9.07
C ALA A 197 -13.67 2.60 -10.59
N GLU A 198 -14.68 3.30 -11.11
CA GLU A 198 -14.97 3.45 -12.54
C GLU A 198 -14.61 4.86 -13.05
N VAL A 199 -14.61 5.83 -12.13
CA VAL A 199 -14.26 7.23 -12.39
C VAL A 199 -13.38 7.71 -11.25
N VAL A 200 -12.32 8.43 -11.57
CA VAL A 200 -11.42 9.04 -10.60
C VAL A 200 -11.49 10.56 -10.73
N TYR A 201 -11.74 11.24 -9.62
CA TYR A 201 -11.57 12.68 -9.50
C TYR A 201 -10.29 12.98 -8.72
N GLU A 202 -9.41 13.73 -9.34
CA GLU A 202 -8.20 14.24 -8.68
C GLU A 202 -8.47 15.64 -8.11
N LEU A 203 -8.25 15.79 -6.81
CA LEU A 203 -8.34 17.08 -6.12
C LEU A 203 -6.95 17.62 -5.86
N GLU A 204 -6.60 18.69 -6.55
CA GLU A 204 -5.32 19.38 -6.47
C GLU A 204 -5.51 20.90 -6.40
N ASP A 205 -4.90 21.55 -5.40
CA ASP A 205 -5.02 23.01 -5.15
C ASP A 205 -6.47 23.52 -5.19
N GLY A 206 -7.37 22.77 -4.59
CA GLY A 206 -8.81 23.09 -4.52
C GLY A 206 -9.57 22.89 -5.83
N ARG A 207 -8.95 22.40 -6.89
CA ARG A 207 -9.58 22.12 -8.19
C ARG A 207 -9.79 20.63 -8.39
N LEU A 208 -10.85 20.28 -9.09
CA LEU A 208 -11.23 18.90 -9.35
C LEU A 208 -11.07 18.57 -10.84
N THR A 209 -10.31 17.52 -11.13
CA THR A 209 -10.11 17.03 -12.49
C THR A 209 -10.66 15.60 -12.62
N LYS A 210 -11.54 15.37 -13.62
CA LYS A 210 -12.18 14.07 -13.86
C LYS A 210 -11.35 13.21 -14.81
N TYR A 211 -11.15 11.95 -14.44
CA TYR A 211 -10.56 10.90 -15.28
C TYR A 211 -11.53 9.71 -15.34
N VAL A 212 -11.73 9.17 -16.54
CA VAL A 212 -12.59 8.00 -16.77
C VAL A 212 -11.72 6.74 -16.71
N GLY A 213 -12.16 5.77 -15.94
CA GLY A 213 -11.47 4.51 -15.71
C GLY A 213 -11.09 4.30 -14.24
N ASN A 214 -10.40 3.19 -13.98
CA ASN A 214 -9.90 2.83 -12.65
C ASN A 214 -8.63 3.64 -12.27
N TYR A 215 -8.04 3.34 -11.11
CA TYR A 215 -6.87 4.05 -10.62
C TYR A 215 -5.65 3.92 -11.57
N THR A 216 -5.42 2.74 -12.13
CA THR A 216 -4.33 2.50 -13.10
C THR A 216 -4.52 3.32 -14.37
N ALA A 217 -5.73 3.36 -14.93
CA ALA A 217 -6.04 4.19 -16.10
C ALA A 217 -5.87 5.69 -15.82
N TYR A 218 -6.30 6.17 -14.63
CA TYR A 218 -6.04 7.53 -14.19
C TYR A 218 -4.54 7.86 -14.18
N ARG A 219 -3.70 7.00 -13.57
CA ARG A 219 -2.24 7.21 -13.51
C ARG A 219 -1.61 7.29 -14.90
N GLN A 220 -2.01 6.43 -15.81
CA GLN A 220 -1.53 6.44 -17.20
C GLN A 220 -1.95 7.73 -17.93
N GLN A 221 -3.20 8.17 -17.76
CA GLN A 221 -3.69 9.41 -18.37
C GLN A 221 -2.96 10.63 -17.79
N LYS A 222 -2.78 10.70 -16.46
CA LYS A 222 -2.03 11.78 -15.79
C LYS A 222 -0.60 11.85 -16.30
N GLN A 223 0.10 10.72 -16.39
CA GLN A 223 1.47 10.64 -16.88
C GLN A 223 1.55 11.14 -18.34
N LYS A 224 0.64 10.70 -19.20
CA LYS A 224 0.58 11.14 -20.58
C LYS A 224 0.34 12.65 -20.71
N ASN A 225 -0.59 13.19 -19.92
CA ASN A 225 -0.87 14.63 -19.88
C ASN A 225 0.36 15.43 -19.42
N TYR A 226 1.07 14.96 -18.40
CA TYR A 226 2.32 15.55 -17.93
C TYR A 226 3.38 15.60 -19.05
N GLU A 227 3.58 14.51 -19.76
CA GLU A 227 4.56 14.44 -20.87
C GLU A 227 4.20 15.40 -22.02
N ILE A 228 2.91 15.50 -22.36
CA ILE A 228 2.42 16.44 -23.37
C ILE A 228 2.68 17.88 -22.92
N GLN A 229 2.34 18.22 -21.69
CA GLN A 229 2.54 19.56 -21.14
C GLN A 229 4.04 19.90 -21.03
N LEU A 230 4.88 18.95 -20.61
CA LEU A 230 6.33 19.13 -20.53
C LEU A 230 6.94 19.39 -21.91
N LYS A 231 6.53 18.64 -22.93
CA LYS A 231 6.95 18.86 -24.31
C LYS A 231 6.53 20.25 -24.84
N ALA A 232 5.30 20.65 -24.53
CA ALA A 232 4.78 21.97 -24.90
C ALA A 232 5.55 23.10 -24.22
N TYR A 233 5.80 22.96 -22.91
CA TYR A 233 6.59 23.90 -22.12
C TYR A 233 8.02 24.04 -22.66
N ASN A 234 8.73 22.92 -22.85
CA ASN A 234 10.10 22.94 -23.36
C ASN A 234 10.20 23.59 -24.72
N ARG A 235 9.29 23.28 -25.67
CA ARG A 235 9.22 23.92 -26.96
C ARG A 235 8.99 25.44 -26.87
N GLN A 236 8.17 25.87 -25.90
CA GLN A 236 7.94 27.29 -25.68
C GLN A 236 9.17 27.96 -25.09
N GLN A 237 9.85 27.32 -24.10
CA GLN A 237 11.09 27.86 -23.51
C GLN A 237 12.21 28.00 -24.55
N GLU A 238 12.37 27.04 -25.45
CA GLU A 238 13.32 27.14 -26.57
C GLU A 238 13.00 28.34 -27.47
N LYS A 239 11.71 28.53 -27.81
CA LYS A 239 11.29 29.71 -28.60
C LYS A 239 11.56 31.03 -27.86
N ILE A 240 11.22 31.08 -26.54
CA ILE A 240 11.46 32.27 -25.72
C ILE A 240 12.95 32.57 -25.66
N SER A 241 13.80 31.59 -25.37
CA SER A 241 15.25 31.73 -25.30
C SER A 241 15.83 32.23 -26.64
N HIS A 242 15.36 31.66 -27.74
CA HIS A 242 15.78 32.10 -29.10
C HIS A 242 15.38 33.55 -29.36
N GLU A 243 14.14 33.94 -29.06
CA GLU A 243 13.67 35.32 -29.26
C GLU A 243 14.41 36.30 -28.33
N GLU A 244 14.69 35.93 -27.11
CA GLU A 244 15.48 36.73 -26.16
C GLU A 244 16.92 36.92 -26.66
N GLU A 245 17.52 35.87 -27.22
CA GLU A 245 18.85 35.97 -27.82
C GLU A 245 18.86 36.94 -29.02
N LEU A 246 17.86 36.84 -29.91
CA LEU A 246 17.69 37.76 -31.04
C LEU A 246 17.52 39.21 -30.56
N ILE A 247 16.69 39.44 -29.54
CA ILE A 247 16.47 40.74 -28.91
C ILE A 247 17.81 41.29 -28.35
N ARG A 248 18.56 40.48 -27.61
CA ARG A 248 19.86 40.84 -27.02
C ARG A 248 20.87 41.20 -28.10
N ARG A 249 20.94 40.42 -29.19
CA ARG A 249 21.88 40.63 -30.33
C ARG A 249 21.59 41.90 -31.12
N PHE A 250 20.30 42.30 -31.23
CA PHE A 250 19.88 43.41 -32.07
C PHE A 250 19.48 44.67 -31.33
N LYS A 251 19.30 44.65 -29.98
CA LYS A 251 18.88 45.76 -29.13
C LYS A 251 19.75 47.04 -29.32
N ASN A 252 21.07 46.85 -29.46
CA ASN A 252 22.02 47.94 -29.53
C ASN A 252 22.41 48.32 -30.98
N LYS A 253 21.77 47.78 -32.00
CA LYS A 253 22.04 48.11 -33.42
C LYS A 253 20.97 49.07 -33.92
N PRO A 254 21.30 50.36 -34.26
CA PRO A 254 20.29 51.35 -34.64
C PRO A 254 19.40 50.91 -35.80
N SER A 255 19.99 50.25 -36.82
CA SER A 255 19.27 49.77 -38.00
C SER A 255 18.31 48.59 -37.73
N LYS A 256 18.43 47.91 -36.61
CA LYS A 256 17.61 46.76 -36.24
C LYS A 256 16.84 46.92 -34.92
N ALA A 257 16.85 48.13 -34.34
CA ALA A 257 16.15 48.40 -33.07
C ALA A 257 14.62 48.25 -33.19
N SER A 258 14.03 48.56 -34.36
CA SER A 258 12.60 48.35 -34.57
C SER A 258 12.24 46.85 -34.62
N PHE A 259 13.08 46.01 -35.20
CA PHE A 259 12.93 44.56 -35.20
C PHE A 259 12.99 44.01 -33.77
N ALA A 260 13.98 44.41 -32.98
CA ALA A 260 14.09 43.98 -31.60
C ALA A 260 12.86 44.37 -30.75
N ARG A 261 12.31 45.59 -30.96
CA ARG A 261 11.06 46.03 -30.30
C ARG A 261 9.84 45.18 -30.73
N SER A 262 9.74 44.85 -32.02
CA SER A 262 8.65 43.99 -32.49
C SER A 262 8.72 42.60 -31.86
N ARG A 263 9.90 41.98 -31.74
CA ARG A 263 10.11 40.69 -31.11
C ARG A 263 9.79 40.73 -29.60
N LYS A 264 10.17 41.81 -28.93
CA LYS A 264 9.81 42.01 -27.53
C LYS A 264 8.29 42.05 -27.30
N LYS A 265 7.57 42.80 -28.16
CA LYS A 265 6.10 42.83 -28.13
C LYS A 265 5.47 41.46 -28.41
N LEU A 266 6.08 40.63 -29.26
CA LEU A 266 5.64 39.27 -29.54
C LEU A 266 5.76 38.41 -28.25
N LEU A 267 6.90 38.48 -27.56
CA LEU A 267 7.09 37.76 -26.27
C LEU A 267 6.13 38.24 -25.17
N GLU A 268 5.85 39.55 -25.11
CA GLU A 268 4.91 40.11 -24.11
C GLU A 268 3.46 39.68 -24.36
N ARG A 269 3.09 39.36 -25.62
CA ARG A 269 1.75 38.88 -26.00
C ARG A 269 1.61 37.36 -25.97
N MET A 270 2.74 36.66 -25.85
CA MET A 270 2.74 35.19 -25.86
C MET A 270 2.10 34.66 -24.57
N GLU A 271 1.01 33.93 -24.73
CA GLU A 271 0.43 33.16 -23.63
C GLU A 271 1.47 32.14 -23.13
N ARG A 272 1.83 32.21 -21.85
CA ARG A 272 2.86 31.33 -21.29
C ARG A 272 2.25 30.02 -20.88
N VAL A 273 2.81 28.93 -21.40
CA VAL A 273 2.51 27.58 -20.90
C VAL A 273 3.11 27.46 -19.50
N GLU A 274 2.30 27.11 -18.53
CA GLU A 274 2.79 26.85 -17.17
C GLU A 274 3.68 25.61 -17.18
N ALA A 275 4.77 25.67 -16.43
CA ALA A 275 5.61 24.51 -16.21
C ALA A 275 4.76 23.39 -15.61
N PRO A 276 4.83 22.17 -16.16
CA PRO A 276 4.13 21.05 -15.53
C PRO A 276 4.68 20.89 -14.11
N ARG A 277 3.81 20.70 -13.16
CA ARG A 277 4.22 20.48 -11.77
C ARG A 277 4.82 19.08 -11.67
N GLU A 278 5.98 18.98 -11.07
CA GLU A 278 6.55 17.69 -10.67
C GLU A 278 5.76 17.10 -9.49
N ASP A 279 4.57 16.62 -9.79
CA ASP A 279 3.69 16.00 -8.81
C ASP A 279 3.87 14.47 -8.78
N LEU A 280 4.97 14.02 -9.34
CA LEU A 280 5.36 12.63 -9.36
C LEU A 280 6.07 12.27 -8.06
N ALA A 281 5.76 11.09 -7.53
CA ALA A 281 6.56 10.48 -6.47
C ALA A 281 8.03 10.46 -6.87
N HIS A 282 8.92 10.76 -5.94
CA HIS A 282 10.35 10.66 -6.21
C HIS A 282 10.74 9.19 -6.41
N ILE A 283 11.31 8.89 -7.57
CA ILE A 283 11.84 7.56 -7.87
C ILE A 283 13.33 7.56 -7.59
N PHE A 284 13.75 6.72 -6.66
CA PHE A 284 15.17 6.52 -6.37
C PHE A 284 15.79 5.72 -7.53
N THR A 285 16.69 6.35 -8.26
CA THR A 285 17.39 5.74 -9.41
C THR A 285 18.74 5.12 -9.03
N GLY A 286 19.22 5.39 -7.80
CA GLY A 286 20.47 4.83 -7.26
C GLY A 286 20.21 3.81 -6.17
N GLU A 287 21.24 3.09 -5.75
CA GLU A 287 21.20 2.14 -4.65
C GLU A 287 21.44 2.84 -3.31
N ILE A 288 20.71 2.42 -2.28
CA ILE A 288 20.92 2.86 -0.89
C ILE A 288 21.67 1.74 -0.17
N LEU A 289 22.99 1.88 -0.09
CA LEU A 289 23.87 0.88 0.53
C LEU A 289 23.90 1.07 2.06
N PRO A 290 23.89 -0.02 2.85
CA PRO A 290 24.18 0.03 4.28
C PRO A 290 25.55 0.64 4.57
N ALA A 291 25.70 1.31 5.73
CA ALA A 291 26.98 1.92 6.14
C ALA A 291 28.05 0.87 6.45
N VAL A 292 27.64 -0.28 6.98
CA VAL A 292 28.53 -1.40 7.31
C VAL A 292 27.91 -2.67 6.72
N PRO A 293 28.69 -3.48 5.98
CA PRO A 293 28.20 -4.77 5.51
C PRO A 293 27.97 -5.70 6.70
N GLY A 294 26.75 -6.24 6.83
CA GLY A 294 26.42 -7.23 7.86
C GLY A 294 26.90 -8.63 7.50
N GLY A 295 26.89 -9.55 8.47
CA GLY A 295 27.18 -10.97 8.27
C GLY A 295 26.15 -11.66 7.33
N LYS A 296 26.46 -12.89 6.91
CA LYS A 296 25.62 -13.69 6.02
C LYS A 296 24.21 -13.94 6.61
N TRP A 297 24.15 -14.28 7.89
CA TRP A 297 22.91 -14.48 8.64
C TRP A 297 22.56 -13.20 9.41
N VAL A 298 21.34 -12.73 9.27
CA VAL A 298 20.86 -11.48 9.87
C VAL A 298 19.99 -11.75 11.08
N LEU A 299 19.09 -12.73 10.97
CA LEU A 299 18.18 -13.15 12.02
C LEU A 299 18.04 -14.67 11.97
N GLU A 300 18.14 -15.33 13.11
CA GLU A 300 17.85 -16.76 13.27
C GLU A 300 16.86 -16.93 14.43
N ALA A 301 15.71 -17.48 14.14
CA ALA A 301 14.66 -17.84 15.07
C ALA A 301 14.45 -19.36 14.99
N GLU A 302 14.69 -20.07 16.11
CA GLU A 302 14.51 -21.52 16.20
C GLU A 302 13.47 -21.82 17.27
N HIS A 303 12.34 -22.43 16.85
CA HIS A 303 11.17 -22.73 17.72
C HIS A 303 10.80 -21.56 18.61
N LEU A 304 10.90 -20.36 18.08
CA LEU A 304 10.69 -19.11 18.79
C LEU A 304 9.21 -18.94 19.14
N LYS A 305 8.87 -19.06 20.41
CA LYS A 305 7.52 -18.76 20.90
C LYS A 305 7.44 -17.31 21.36
N ILE A 306 6.58 -16.57 20.71
CA ILE A 306 6.30 -15.17 21.03
C ILE A 306 4.97 -15.03 21.75
N GLY A 307 4.84 -14.03 22.62
CA GLY A 307 3.61 -13.81 23.37
C GLY A 307 3.73 -12.74 24.44
N HIS A 308 2.73 -12.64 25.28
CA HIS A 308 2.65 -11.72 26.41
C HIS A 308 2.28 -12.43 27.70
N GLY A 309 2.91 -12.05 28.83
CA GLY A 309 2.56 -12.55 30.15
C GLY A 309 2.68 -14.08 30.31
N GLY A 310 3.65 -14.71 29.61
CA GLY A 310 3.87 -16.15 29.68
C GLY A 310 2.92 -16.99 28.81
N ARG A 311 2.00 -16.37 28.07
CA ARG A 311 1.14 -17.08 27.10
C ARG A 311 1.78 -16.99 25.72
N SER A 312 1.99 -18.15 25.07
CA SER A 312 2.41 -18.22 23.67
C SER A 312 1.26 -17.84 22.75
N LEU A 313 1.52 -16.93 21.81
CA LEU A 313 0.61 -16.56 20.73
C LEU A 313 0.92 -17.35 19.47
N LEU A 314 2.22 -17.52 19.16
CA LEU A 314 2.69 -18.02 17.88
C LEU A 314 4.06 -18.65 18.06
N GLU A 315 4.35 -19.71 17.29
CA GLU A 315 5.68 -20.29 17.13
C GLU A 315 6.25 -19.94 15.76
N VAL A 316 7.50 -19.47 15.70
CA VAL A 316 8.18 -19.05 14.47
C VAL A 316 9.53 -19.74 14.38
N SER A 317 9.79 -20.40 13.24
CA SER A 317 11.13 -20.84 12.84
C SER A 317 11.49 -20.16 11.53
N LEU A 318 12.52 -19.31 11.55
CA LEU A 318 12.92 -18.50 10.41
C LEU A 318 14.41 -18.21 10.44
N ARG A 319 15.07 -18.33 9.29
CA ARG A 319 16.44 -17.85 9.07
C ARG A 319 16.46 -16.81 7.98
N MET A 320 16.95 -15.61 8.28
CA MET A 320 17.07 -14.52 7.30
C MET A 320 18.53 -14.29 6.93
N ARG A 321 18.78 -14.19 5.62
CA ARG A 321 20.08 -13.81 5.07
C ARG A 321 20.11 -12.31 4.73
N LYS A 322 21.33 -11.80 4.60
CA LYS A 322 21.61 -10.44 4.10
C LYS A 322 20.90 -10.19 2.77
N GLY A 323 20.26 -9.03 2.64
CA GLY A 323 19.58 -8.59 1.42
C GLY A 323 18.16 -9.13 1.21
N GLN A 324 17.68 -10.04 2.08
CA GLN A 324 16.30 -10.49 2.02
C GLN A 324 15.30 -9.40 2.42
N LYS A 325 14.16 -9.38 1.72
CA LYS A 325 13.04 -8.48 2.03
C LYS A 325 11.80 -9.33 2.24
N ILE A 326 11.43 -9.51 3.50
CA ILE A 326 10.31 -10.37 3.92
C ILE A 326 9.16 -9.50 4.43
N GLY A 327 7.98 -9.67 3.83
CA GLY A 327 6.73 -9.08 4.31
C GLY A 327 5.98 -10.05 5.22
N LEU A 328 5.47 -9.58 6.36
CA LEU A 328 4.65 -10.37 7.28
C LEU A 328 3.18 -10.16 6.97
N LEU A 329 2.45 -11.25 6.81
CA LEU A 329 1.00 -11.28 6.63
C LEU A 329 0.33 -12.02 7.78
N GLY A 330 -0.94 -11.74 8.02
CA GLY A 330 -1.78 -12.42 9.02
C GLY A 330 -2.85 -11.48 9.55
N GLU A 331 -3.83 -12.05 10.23
CA GLU A 331 -4.93 -11.33 10.85
C GLU A 331 -4.48 -10.32 11.91
N ASN A 332 -5.36 -9.39 12.25
CA ASN A 332 -5.12 -8.49 13.36
C ASN A 332 -5.10 -9.29 14.68
N GLY A 333 -4.07 -9.03 15.50
CA GLY A 333 -3.87 -9.79 16.73
C GLY A 333 -3.07 -11.09 16.59
N ALA A 334 -2.71 -11.53 15.36
CA ALA A 334 -1.90 -12.74 15.13
C ALA A 334 -0.46 -12.69 15.70
N GLY A 335 -0.03 -11.57 16.28
CA GLY A 335 1.29 -11.44 16.89
C GLY A 335 2.37 -10.81 16.02
N LYS A 336 2.01 -10.21 14.86
CA LYS A 336 2.97 -9.58 13.92
C LYS A 336 3.89 -8.56 14.59
N THR A 337 3.32 -7.55 15.24
CA THR A 337 4.07 -6.53 15.99
C THR A 337 4.89 -7.14 17.13
N THR A 338 4.37 -8.16 17.81
CA THR A 338 5.08 -8.87 18.88
C THR A 338 6.33 -9.55 18.34
N PHE A 339 6.22 -10.22 17.19
CA PHE A 339 7.37 -10.83 16.51
C PHE A 339 8.41 -9.79 16.10
N LEU A 340 8.00 -8.67 15.47
CA LEU A 340 8.93 -7.59 15.10
C LEU A 340 9.67 -7.05 16.32
N LYS A 341 8.97 -6.82 17.43
CA LYS A 341 9.58 -6.35 18.69
C LYS A 341 10.51 -7.37 19.31
N THR A 342 10.19 -8.67 19.23
CA THR A 342 11.07 -9.74 19.71
C THR A 342 12.31 -9.84 18.81
N ALA A 343 12.16 -9.79 17.49
CA ALA A 343 13.26 -9.78 16.53
C ALA A 343 14.17 -8.54 16.69
N ALA A 344 13.60 -7.39 17.07
CA ALA A 344 14.37 -6.18 17.38
C ALA A 344 15.02 -6.19 18.78
N GLY A 345 14.72 -7.19 19.61
CA GLY A 345 15.25 -7.29 20.98
C GLY A 345 14.51 -6.43 22.02
N PHE A 346 13.36 -5.84 21.69
CA PHE A 346 12.55 -5.04 22.63
C PHE A 346 11.68 -5.89 23.54
N LEU A 347 11.33 -7.11 23.14
CA LEU A 347 10.57 -8.07 23.91
C LEU A 347 11.35 -9.38 24.04
N PRO A 348 11.41 -9.98 25.23
CA PRO A 348 11.99 -11.31 25.38
C PRO A 348 11.08 -12.37 24.76
N PRO A 349 11.62 -13.45 24.19
CA PRO A 349 10.82 -14.59 23.77
C PRO A 349 10.18 -15.28 24.98
N VAL A 350 9.04 -15.95 24.76
CA VAL A 350 8.41 -16.81 25.77
C VAL A 350 9.18 -18.11 25.90
N ASP A 351 9.67 -18.66 24.76
CA ASP A 351 10.46 -19.89 24.67
C ASP A 351 11.20 -19.89 23.33
N GLY A 352 12.17 -20.80 23.15
CA GLY A 352 12.97 -20.89 21.93
C GLY A 352 14.08 -19.85 21.86
N VAL A 353 14.73 -19.74 20.70
CA VAL A 353 15.92 -18.90 20.51
C VAL A 353 15.67 -17.87 19.39
N CYS A 354 16.02 -16.62 19.67
CA CYS A 354 16.10 -15.56 18.66
C CYS A 354 17.48 -14.92 18.73
N SER A 355 18.27 -15.05 17.67
CA SER A 355 19.63 -14.51 17.60
C SER A 355 19.78 -13.58 16.39
N ILE A 356 20.53 -12.50 16.62
CA ILE A 356 20.92 -11.54 15.60
C ILE A 356 22.36 -11.85 15.16
N GLY A 357 22.58 -11.82 13.86
CA GLY A 357 23.87 -12.10 13.27
C GLY A 357 24.95 -11.08 13.62
N ASN A 358 26.21 -11.42 13.31
CA ASN A 358 27.35 -10.55 13.59
C ASN A 358 27.32 -9.27 12.74
N HIS A 359 27.75 -8.16 13.32
CA HIS A 359 27.82 -6.83 12.67
C HIS A 359 26.48 -6.33 12.12
N ILE A 360 25.36 -6.76 12.72
CA ILE A 360 24.03 -6.27 12.35
C ILE A 360 23.70 -5.02 13.13
N THR A 361 23.34 -3.97 12.37
CA THR A 361 22.78 -2.70 12.89
C THR A 361 21.31 -2.65 12.50
N ILE A 362 20.44 -2.66 13.53
CA ILE A 362 19.00 -2.65 13.34
C ILE A 362 18.50 -1.21 13.26
N GLY A 363 17.72 -0.93 12.23
CA GLY A 363 16.87 0.25 12.15
C GLY A 363 15.43 -0.16 12.38
N TYR A 364 14.81 0.32 13.46
CA TYR A 364 13.45 -0.04 13.85
C TYR A 364 12.49 1.13 13.65
N PHE A 365 11.33 0.86 13.09
CA PHE A 365 10.24 1.82 12.91
C PHE A 365 8.92 1.19 13.36
N ASP A 366 8.17 1.91 14.20
CA ASP A 366 6.78 1.61 14.55
C ASP A 366 5.94 2.90 14.59
N GLN A 367 4.65 2.76 14.85
CA GLN A 367 3.74 3.91 14.94
C GLN A 367 4.14 4.93 16.01
N ASN A 368 4.76 4.49 17.12
CA ASN A 368 5.24 5.37 18.17
C ASN A 368 6.50 6.15 17.74
N SER A 369 7.30 5.58 16.84
CA SER A 369 8.48 6.24 16.27
C SER A 369 8.13 7.54 15.53
N ALA A 370 6.89 7.64 15.02
CA ALA A 370 6.37 8.85 14.39
C ALA A 370 5.93 9.94 15.38
N ALA A 371 5.93 9.67 16.69
CA ALA A 371 5.57 10.65 17.72
C ALA A 371 6.73 11.61 18.08
N ILE A 372 7.47 12.07 17.06
CA ILE A 372 8.54 13.05 17.27
C ILE A 372 7.96 14.42 17.60
N GLU A 373 8.52 15.06 18.65
CA GLU A 373 8.24 16.43 19.02
C GLU A 373 9.52 17.24 18.93
N SER A 374 9.52 18.29 18.13
CA SER A 374 10.64 19.22 18.00
C SER A 374 10.13 20.57 17.55
N ASP A 375 10.63 21.65 18.18
CA ASP A 375 10.33 23.02 17.77
C ASP A 375 11.21 23.50 16.60
N LYS A 376 12.21 22.70 16.23
CA LYS A 376 13.07 22.97 15.06
C LYS A 376 12.29 22.79 13.76
N THR A 377 12.76 23.46 12.72
CA THR A 377 12.30 23.16 11.36
C THR A 377 12.75 21.76 10.94
N VAL A 378 12.06 21.16 9.95
CA VAL A 378 12.43 19.84 9.39
C VAL A 378 13.90 19.82 8.96
N ALA A 379 14.37 20.87 8.28
CA ALA A 379 15.76 20.95 7.83
C ALA A 379 16.76 21.06 9.00
N GLU A 380 16.46 21.87 10.01
CA GLU A 380 17.31 22.02 11.21
C GLU A 380 17.34 20.73 12.04
N HIS A 381 16.18 20.04 12.17
CA HIS A 381 16.08 18.77 12.87
C HIS A 381 16.95 17.72 12.19
N PHE A 382 16.79 17.54 10.88
CA PHE A 382 17.58 16.59 10.09
C PHE A 382 19.08 16.91 10.12
N LYS A 383 19.44 18.20 10.00
CA LYS A 383 20.84 18.64 10.10
C LYS A 383 21.45 18.38 11.48
N ALA A 384 20.67 18.48 12.54
CA ALA A 384 21.14 18.20 13.90
C ALA A 384 21.47 16.71 14.09
N LEU A 385 20.70 15.81 13.44
CA LEU A 385 20.96 14.37 13.46
C LEU A 385 22.16 13.98 12.57
N PHE A 386 22.35 14.69 11.45
CA PHE A 386 23.42 14.43 10.48
C PHE A 386 24.32 15.67 10.28
N PRO A 387 25.15 16.05 11.28
CA PRO A 387 25.93 17.27 11.24
C PRO A 387 27.02 17.31 10.16
N ALA A 388 27.41 16.17 9.62
CA ALA A 388 28.37 16.06 8.53
C ALA A 388 27.81 16.53 7.18
N LEU A 389 26.49 16.50 6.97
CA LEU A 389 25.87 16.92 5.72
C LEU A 389 25.90 18.44 5.57
N THR A 390 26.07 18.93 4.35
CA THR A 390 25.89 20.35 4.03
C THR A 390 24.40 20.72 3.99
N GLU A 391 24.04 22.00 4.11
CA GLU A 391 22.63 22.43 3.98
C GLU A 391 22.01 22.08 2.62
N LYS A 392 22.81 22.11 1.56
CA LYS A 392 22.38 21.72 0.22
C LYS A 392 22.04 20.22 0.16
N GLU A 393 22.88 19.36 0.73
CA GLU A 393 22.63 17.91 0.80
C GLU A 393 21.41 17.61 1.64
N VAL A 394 21.25 18.25 2.81
CA VAL A 394 20.04 18.11 3.65
C VAL A 394 18.78 18.43 2.84
N ARG A 395 18.75 19.55 2.13
CA ARG A 395 17.59 19.95 1.32
C ARG A 395 17.36 18.98 0.15
N THR A 396 18.41 18.47 -0.46
CA THR A 396 18.31 17.47 -1.54
C THR A 396 17.72 16.17 -1.02
N ILE A 397 18.26 15.64 0.08
CA ILE A 397 17.78 14.41 0.72
C ILE A 397 16.31 14.56 1.14
N LEU A 398 15.98 15.63 1.88
CA LEU A 398 14.61 15.91 2.30
C LEU A 398 13.66 16.07 1.10
N GLY A 399 14.12 16.69 0.02
CA GLY A 399 13.37 16.82 -1.24
C GLY A 399 13.02 15.48 -1.86
N ASN A 400 13.91 14.47 -1.75
CA ASN A 400 13.65 13.11 -2.20
C ASN A 400 12.52 12.44 -1.42
N TYR A 401 12.30 12.85 -0.17
CA TYR A 401 11.20 12.41 0.67
C TYR A 401 10.04 13.41 0.70
N LEU A 402 9.87 14.22 -0.35
CA LEU A 402 8.77 15.17 -0.54
C LEU A 402 8.74 16.33 0.49
N PHE A 403 9.84 16.66 1.15
CA PHE A 403 9.97 17.89 1.94
C PHE A 403 10.66 18.95 1.09
N ARG A 404 9.92 19.58 0.15
CA ARG A 404 10.45 20.57 -0.80
C ARG A 404 10.12 22.00 -0.37
N GLY A 405 11.00 22.93 -0.65
CA GLY A 405 10.77 24.37 -0.48
C GLY A 405 10.26 24.75 0.91
N ARG A 406 9.00 25.21 1.01
CA ARG A 406 8.38 25.65 2.27
C ARG A 406 8.18 24.52 3.27
N GLU A 407 8.00 23.27 2.82
CA GLU A 407 7.78 22.12 3.70
C GLU A 407 9.02 21.83 4.56
N ALA A 408 10.24 21.94 4.00
CA ALA A 408 11.47 21.79 4.75
C ALA A 408 11.68 22.86 5.85
N SER A 409 10.99 24.01 5.72
CA SER A 409 11.03 25.12 6.68
C SER A 409 9.89 25.08 7.70
N ARG A 410 8.96 24.13 7.61
CA ARG A 410 7.90 23.94 8.63
C ARG A 410 8.51 23.34 9.90
N ARG A 411 7.90 23.66 11.05
CA ARG A 411 8.29 23.06 12.33
C ARG A 411 7.84 21.60 12.38
N VAL A 412 8.66 20.72 12.95
CA VAL A 412 8.33 19.30 13.12
C VAL A 412 7.05 19.11 13.92
N SER A 413 6.83 19.95 14.96
CA SER A 413 5.60 19.93 15.77
C SER A 413 4.33 20.20 14.95
N SER A 414 4.41 20.94 13.84
CA SER A 414 3.28 21.27 12.96
C SER A 414 2.98 20.23 11.87
N LEU A 415 3.80 19.18 11.78
CA LEU A 415 3.61 18.12 10.79
C LEU A 415 2.46 17.19 11.18
N SER A 416 1.73 16.70 10.18
CA SER A 416 0.77 15.60 10.35
C SER A 416 1.47 14.29 10.72
N GLY A 417 0.74 13.33 11.26
CA GLY A 417 1.29 12.00 11.60
C GLY A 417 2.01 11.32 10.44
N GLY A 418 1.42 11.34 9.25
CA GLY A 418 2.04 10.78 8.04
C GLY A 418 3.29 11.53 7.58
N GLU A 419 3.33 12.87 7.71
CA GLU A 419 4.53 13.66 7.43
C GLU A 419 5.65 13.38 8.44
N LYS A 420 5.32 13.23 9.74
CA LYS A 420 6.28 12.84 10.78
C LYS A 420 6.85 11.45 10.51
N ALA A 421 5.99 10.47 10.19
CA ALA A 421 6.42 9.11 9.83
C ALA A 421 7.38 9.13 8.63
N ARG A 422 7.08 9.90 7.60
CA ARG A 422 7.95 10.08 6.41
C ARG A 422 9.30 10.69 6.77
N LEU A 423 9.34 11.66 7.70
CA LEU A 423 10.59 12.26 8.17
C LEU A 423 11.44 11.22 8.91
N VAL A 424 10.86 10.48 9.86
CA VAL A 424 11.56 9.42 10.61
C VAL A 424 12.11 8.33 9.68
N LEU A 425 11.34 7.94 8.65
CA LEU A 425 11.81 6.95 7.67
C LEU A 425 12.95 7.50 6.81
N ALA A 426 12.95 8.81 6.49
CA ALA A 426 14.07 9.46 5.82
C ALA A 426 15.33 9.47 6.70
N GLU A 427 15.19 9.74 7.99
CA GLU A 427 16.27 9.70 8.99
C GLU A 427 16.83 8.27 9.13
N LEU A 428 15.93 7.28 9.20
CA LEU A 428 16.28 5.88 9.32
C LEU A 428 17.08 5.40 8.11
N LEU A 429 16.63 5.70 6.89
CA LEU A 429 17.33 5.34 5.67
C LEU A 429 18.66 6.11 5.52
N GLN A 430 18.73 7.36 6.00
CA GLN A 430 19.97 8.15 6.00
C GLN A 430 21.00 7.61 6.99
N SER A 431 20.59 6.97 8.08
CA SER A 431 21.51 6.32 9.05
C SER A 431 22.12 5.03 8.49
N ARG A 432 21.56 4.51 7.39
CA ARG A 432 22.06 3.34 6.62
C ARG A 432 22.29 2.09 7.47
N PRO A 433 21.34 1.64 8.29
CA PRO A 433 21.45 0.35 8.98
C PRO A 433 21.52 -0.78 7.94
N ASN A 434 21.95 -1.97 8.32
CA ASN A 434 21.96 -3.12 7.40
C ASN A 434 20.75 -4.06 7.59
N PHE A 435 19.96 -3.86 8.65
CA PHE A 435 18.69 -4.56 8.89
C PHE A 435 17.59 -3.57 9.28
N LEU A 436 16.54 -3.48 8.48
CA LEU A 436 15.35 -2.68 8.74
C LEU A 436 14.22 -3.57 9.26
N ILE A 437 13.62 -3.18 10.37
CA ILE A 437 12.41 -3.78 10.93
C ILE A 437 11.34 -2.69 10.96
N LEU A 438 10.25 -2.88 10.18
CA LEU A 438 9.25 -1.85 9.96
C LEU A 438 7.85 -2.37 10.32
N ASP A 439 7.16 -1.67 11.23
CA ASP A 439 5.79 -1.96 11.61
C ASP A 439 4.85 -0.90 11.02
N GLU A 440 4.09 -1.28 9.99
CA GLU A 440 3.13 -0.44 9.26
C GLU A 440 3.73 0.90 8.77
N PRO A 441 4.83 0.91 8.00
CA PRO A 441 5.53 2.13 7.61
C PRO A 441 4.73 3.06 6.69
N THR A 442 3.69 2.55 6.04
CA THR A 442 2.89 3.29 5.05
C THR A 442 1.57 3.83 5.61
N ASN A 443 1.26 3.58 6.89
CA ASN A 443 0.02 4.04 7.52
C ASN A 443 -0.08 5.57 7.54
N HIS A 444 -1.30 6.07 7.30
CA HIS A 444 -1.63 7.51 7.27
C HIS A 444 -0.88 8.34 6.23
N MET A 445 -0.22 7.69 5.28
CA MET A 445 0.49 8.36 4.19
C MET A 445 -0.40 8.48 2.95
N ASP A 446 -0.26 9.60 2.24
CA ASP A 446 -0.87 9.74 0.93
C ASP A 446 -0.14 8.86 -0.12
N ILE A 447 -0.78 8.71 -1.26
CA ILE A 447 -0.29 7.80 -2.32
C ILE A 447 1.11 8.19 -2.81
N GLN A 448 1.41 9.49 -2.92
CA GLN A 448 2.73 9.95 -3.39
C GLN A 448 3.83 9.63 -2.38
N ALA A 449 3.56 9.79 -1.09
CA ALA A 449 4.49 9.41 -0.03
C ALA A 449 4.74 7.90 -0.02
N LYS A 450 3.68 7.10 -0.18
CA LYS A 450 3.80 5.63 -0.31
C LYS A 450 4.67 5.23 -1.49
N GLU A 451 4.42 5.77 -2.68
CA GLU A 451 5.20 5.49 -3.90
C GLU A 451 6.68 5.88 -3.74
N THR A 452 6.94 7.01 -3.10
CA THR A 452 8.32 7.47 -2.81
C THR A 452 9.04 6.50 -1.88
N LEU A 453 8.39 6.07 -0.80
CA LEU A 453 8.97 5.12 0.14
C LEU A 453 9.16 3.72 -0.47
N GLU A 454 8.21 3.25 -1.27
CA GLU A 454 8.35 2.00 -2.04
C GLU A 454 9.62 2.03 -2.90
N SER A 455 9.82 3.14 -3.63
CA SER A 455 11.01 3.33 -4.45
C SER A 455 12.29 3.32 -3.59
N ALA A 456 12.28 4.00 -2.43
CA ALA A 456 13.41 4.04 -1.51
C ALA A 456 13.74 2.65 -0.94
N PHE A 457 12.72 1.90 -0.48
CA PHE A 457 12.93 0.56 0.06
C PHE A 457 13.31 -0.47 -1.02
N ARG A 458 12.89 -0.29 -2.27
CA ARG A 458 13.39 -1.08 -3.40
C ARG A 458 14.85 -0.81 -3.66
N ALA A 459 15.26 0.46 -3.65
CA ALA A 459 16.63 0.90 -3.84
C ALA A 459 17.57 0.51 -2.68
N TYR A 460 17.01 0.26 -1.48
CA TYR A 460 17.79 -0.16 -0.32
C TYR A 460 18.28 -1.59 -0.45
N GLN A 461 19.61 -1.79 -0.35
CA GLN A 461 20.28 -3.08 -0.54
C GLN A 461 20.48 -3.88 0.75
N GLY A 462 20.03 -3.37 1.90
CA GLY A 462 20.03 -4.11 3.16
C GLY A 462 18.85 -5.08 3.29
N THR A 463 18.80 -5.76 4.42
CA THR A 463 17.74 -6.70 4.78
C THR A 463 16.53 -5.96 5.33
N ILE A 464 15.31 -6.36 4.97
CA ILE A 464 14.06 -5.75 5.46
C ILE A 464 13.12 -6.84 5.96
N LEU A 465 12.60 -6.65 7.17
CA LEU A 465 11.49 -7.40 7.73
C LEU A 465 10.37 -6.41 8.06
N PHE A 466 9.19 -6.58 7.49
CA PHE A 466 8.15 -5.57 7.67
C PHE A 466 6.73 -6.14 7.73
N VAL A 467 5.86 -5.44 8.44
CA VAL A 467 4.41 -5.63 8.41
C VAL A 467 3.82 -4.48 7.60
N SER A 468 2.89 -4.78 6.72
CA SER A 468 2.07 -3.77 6.05
C SER A 468 0.72 -4.35 5.63
N HIS A 469 -0.31 -3.51 5.67
CA HIS A 469 -1.61 -3.79 5.06
C HIS A 469 -1.71 -3.24 3.62
N ASP A 470 -0.70 -2.50 3.16
CA ASP A 470 -0.63 -1.97 1.81
C ASP A 470 -0.15 -3.06 0.82
N ARG A 471 -1.08 -3.61 0.06
CA ARG A 471 -0.83 -4.69 -0.91
C ARG A 471 0.16 -4.31 -2.00
N TYR A 472 0.14 -3.05 -2.46
CA TYR A 472 1.13 -2.56 -3.43
C TYR A 472 2.53 -2.48 -2.82
N PHE A 473 2.62 -2.01 -1.57
CA PHE A 473 3.89 -1.97 -0.86
C PHE A 473 4.48 -3.36 -0.69
N ILE A 474 3.64 -4.34 -0.29
CA ILE A 474 4.07 -5.73 -0.14
C ILE A 474 4.56 -6.28 -1.49
N SER A 475 3.74 -6.18 -2.56
CA SER A 475 4.11 -6.73 -3.88
C SER A 475 5.36 -6.09 -4.49
N ARG A 476 5.63 -4.82 -4.18
CA ARG A 476 6.78 -4.08 -4.73
C ARG A 476 8.06 -4.26 -3.93
N VAL A 477 7.97 -4.43 -2.62
CA VAL A 477 9.14 -4.47 -1.71
C VAL A 477 9.47 -5.89 -1.28
N ALA A 478 8.46 -6.71 -0.92
CA ALA A 478 8.70 -8.09 -0.48
C ALA A 478 9.07 -8.99 -1.65
N LYS A 479 10.14 -9.76 -1.47
CA LYS A 479 10.52 -10.86 -2.38
C LYS A 479 9.93 -12.20 -1.92
N SER A 480 9.67 -12.32 -0.63
CA SER A 480 9.03 -13.47 0.02
C SER A 480 8.13 -12.97 1.16
N ILE A 481 7.25 -13.81 1.62
CA ILE A 481 6.32 -13.46 2.70
C ILE A 481 6.37 -14.50 3.82
N LEU A 482 6.10 -14.04 5.03
CA LEU A 482 5.91 -14.87 6.22
C LEU A 482 4.45 -14.73 6.67
N ILE A 483 3.70 -15.81 6.64
CA ILE A 483 2.26 -15.83 6.88
C ILE A 483 2.00 -16.36 8.28
N PHE A 484 1.25 -15.61 9.08
CA PHE A 484 0.85 -15.97 10.43
C PHE A 484 -0.59 -16.48 10.40
N GLU A 485 -0.75 -17.79 10.50
CA GLU A 485 -2.03 -18.49 10.52
C GLU A 485 -1.99 -19.64 11.55
N ASN A 486 -3.11 -19.96 12.16
CA ASN A 486 -3.30 -21.13 13.02
C ASN A 486 -2.19 -21.31 14.10
N HIS A 487 -1.83 -20.21 14.78
CA HIS A 487 -0.76 -20.17 15.78
C HIS A 487 0.62 -20.61 15.29
N SER A 488 0.85 -20.60 13.98
CA SER A 488 2.12 -20.93 13.36
C SER A 488 2.53 -19.90 12.29
N ALA A 489 3.80 -19.91 11.91
CA ALA A 489 4.34 -19.04 10.88
C ALA A 489 4.80 -19.86 9.68
N MET A 490 4.29 -19.54 8.51
CA MET A 490 4.63 -20.18 7.24
C MET A 490 5.45 -19.25 6.36
N TYR A 491 6.64 -19.66 5.98
CA TYR A 491 7.45 -18.93 5.01
C TYR A 491 7.02 -19.28 3.58
N TYR A 492 6.75 -18.25 2.75
CA TYR A 492 6.32 -18.40 1.37
C TYR A 492 7.27 -17.66 0.42
N PRO A 493 8.05 -18.37 -0.40
CA PRO A 493 9.14 -17.80 -1.19
C PRO A 493 8.72 -17.18 -2.51
N PHE A 494 7.51 -17.47 -3.01
CA PHE A 494 7.10 -17.11 -4.37
C PHE A 494 6.60 -15.66 -4.52
N GLY A 495 6.58 -14.90 -3.43
CA GLY A 495 6.12 -13.51 -3.43
C GLY A 495 4.60 -13.35 -3.25
N TYR A 496 4.17 -12.09 -3.18
CA TYR A 496 2.81 -11.76 -2.79
C TYR A 496 1.76 -12.03 -3.89
N GLU A 497 2.11 -11.77 -5.15
CA GLU A 497 1.18 -11.96 -6.28
C GLU A 497 0.82 -13.44 -6.45
N HIS A 498 1.83 -14.31 -6.41
CA HIS A 498 1.62 -15.76 -6.46
C HIS A 498 0.82 -16.28 -5.25
N PHE A 499 1.02 -15.69 -4.07
CA PHE A 499 0.21 -16.02 -2.89
C PHE A 499 -1.26 -15.65 -3.09
N LEU A 500 -1.56 -14.51 -3.72
CA LEU A 500 -2.95 -14.15 -4.04
C LEU A 500 -3.59 -15.12 -5.02
N GLU A 501 -2.89 -15.52 -6.07
CA GLU A 501 -3.36 -16.54 -7.02
C GLU A 501 -3.65 -17.87 -6.31
N ARG A 502 -2.76 -18.28 -5.41
CA ARG A 502 -2.96 -19.47 -4.58
C ARG A 502 -4.25 -19.37 -3.76
N ARG A 503 -4.47 -18.27 -3.07
CA ARG A 503 -5.69 -18.03 -2.28
C ARG A 503 -6.96 -18.01 -3.14
N GLU A 504 -6.89 -17.51 -4.36
CA GLU A 504 -8.00 -17.56 -5.31
C GLU A 504 -8.27 -19.01 -5.75
N LYS A 505 -7.24 -19.79 -6.05
CA LYS A 505 -7.34 -21.21 -6.40
C LYS A 505 -7.88 -22.06 -5.24
N GLU A 506 -7.49 -21.79 -4.02
CA GLU A 506 -8.04 -22.43 -2.82
C GLU A 506 -9.55 -22.16 -2.67
N LYS A 507 -10.03 -20.97 -3.05
CA LYS A 507 -11.47 -20.64 -3.06
C LYS A 507 -12.25 -21.30 -4.21
N GLU A 508 -11.60 -21.62 -5.33
CA GLU A 508 -12.21 -22.32 -6.45
C GLU A 508 -12.52 -23.79 -6.11
N GLY A 509 -11.89 -24.36 -5.08
CA GLY A 509 -12.12 -25.68 -4.55
C GLY A 509 -10.88 -26.56 -4.50
N LEU A 510 -11.00 -27.69 -3.84
CA LEU A 510 -9.90 -28.62 -3.55
C LEU A 510 -9.08 -29.05 -4.80
N PRO A 511 -9.68 -29.37 -5.98
CA PRO A 511 -8.89 -29.74 -7.15
C PRO A 511 -7.97 -28.64 -7.66
N ALA A 512 -8.40 -27.37 -7.60
CA ALA A 512 -7.60 -26.22 -8.03
C ALA A 512 -6.45 -25.94 -7.04
N ALA A 513 -6.73 -26.05 -5.75
CA ALA A 513 -5.73 -25.92 -4.68
C ALA A 513 -4.63 -27.00 -4.77
N LEU A 514 -5.01 -28.24 -5.02
CA LEU A 514 -4.07 -29.37 -5.19
C LEU A 514 -3.18 -29.20 -6.42
N ARG A 515 -3.73 -28.71 -7.54
CA ARG A 515 -2.94 -28.40 -8.73
C ARG A 515 -1.89 -27.34 -8.43
N MET A 516 -2.27 -26.25 -7.77
CA MET A 516 -1.36 -25.17 -7.41
C MET A 516 -0.22 -25.66 -6.50
N ARG A 517 -0.53 -26.49 -5.50
CA ARG A 517 0.49 -27.13 -4.64
C ARG A 517 1.42 -28.05 -5.42
N ALA A 518 0.88 -28.82 -6.37
CA ALA A 518 1.68 -29.68 -7.23
C ALA A 518 2.62 -28.88 -8.15
N GLU A 519 2.16 -27.73 -8.67
CA GLU A 519 2.97 -26.79 -9.44
C GLU A 519 4.10 -26.20 -8.60
N GLU A 520 3.82 -25.76 -7.37
CA GLU A 520 4.81 -25.27 -6.42
C GLU A 520 5.86 -26.35 -6.11
N GLN A 521 5.42 -27.58 -5.88
CA GLN A 521 6.32 -28.70 -5.60
C GLN A 521 7.18 -29.07 -6.80
N ALA A 522 6.62 -29.09 -8.01
CA ALA A 522 7.36 -29.32 -9.24
C ALA A 522 8.45 -28.23 -9.48
N LEU A 523 8.14 -26.98 -9.18
CA LEU A 523 9.08 -25.86 -9.20
C LEU A 523 10.27 -26.10 -8.26
N ILE A 524 10.00 -26.51 -7.02
CA ILE A 524 11.00 -26.80 -6.00
C ILE A 524 11.88 -27.97 -6.45
N GLU A 525 11.28 -29.06 -6.94
CA GLU A 525 12.01 -30.25 -7.38
C GLU A 525 12.82 -29.98 -8.66
N GLY A 526 12.26 -29.23 -9.62
CA GLY A 526 12.97 -28.80 -10.83
C GLY A 526 14.21 -27.97 -10.54
N LEU A 527 14.12 -27.04 -9.60
CA LEU A 527 15.27 -26.24 -9.15
C LEU A 527 16.33 -27.09 -8.41
N LYS A 528 15.91 -28.07 -7.61
CA LYS A 528 16.84 -29.02 -6.95
C LYS A 528 17.58 -29.90 -7.95
N ALA A 529 16.94 -30.29 -9.05
CA ALA A 529 17.51 -31.13 -10.09
C ALA A 529 18.58 -30.43 -10.94
N VAL A 530 18.64 -29.08 -10.95
CA VAL A 530 19.66 -28.33 -11.70
C VAL A 530 21.05 -28.61 -11.13
N PRO A 531 22.01 -29.13 -11.94
CA PRO A 531 23.37 -29.41 -11.49
C PRO A 531 24.08 -28.16 -10.96
N LYS A 532 24.90 -28.30 -9.91
CA LYS A 532 25.66 -27.17 -9.34
C LYS A 532 26.46 -26.37 -10.38
N ALA A 533 27.02 -27.04 -11.39
CA ALA A 533 27.75 -26.39 -12.48
C ALA A 533 26.88 -25.52 -13.39
N GLU A 534 25.61 -25.92 -13.62
CA GLU A 534 24.64 -25.10 -14.36
C GLU A 534 24.10 -23.94 -13.53
N ARG A 535 23.93 -24.13 -12.23
CA ARG A 535 23.59 -23.03 -11.31
C ARG A 535 24.64 -21.92 -11.37
N HIS A 536 25.93 -22.25 -11.56
CA HIS A 536 26.99 -21.26 -11.79
C HIS A 536 26.86 -20.53 -13.13
N ARG A 537 26.40 -21.21 -14.20
CA ARG A 537 26.14 -20.57 -15.50
C ARG A 537 24.95 -19.65 -15.50
N LEU A 538 23.96 -19.90 -14.65
CA LEU A 538 22.80 -19.02 -14.46
C LEU A 538 23.17 -17.67 -13.83
N ARG A 539 24.33 -17.56 -13.18
CA ARG A 539 24.91 -16.30 -12.70
C ARG A 539 25.29 -15.34 -13.85
N GLU A 540 25.55 -15.88 -15.03
CA GLU A 540 25.96 -15.12 -16.21
C GLU A 540 24.79 -14.67 -17.09
N ILE A 541 23.53 -14.94 -16.71
CA ILE A 541 22.37 -14.50 -17.47
C ILE A 541 22.13 -13.00 -17.21
N PRO A 542 22.36 -12.13 -18.20
CA PRO A 542 22.51 -10.69 -17.95
C PRO A 542 21.21 -9.93 -17.72
N THR A 543 20.03 -10.58 -17.76
CA THR A 543 18.75 -9.89 -17.57
C THR A 543 17.76 -10.74 -16.78
N GLU A 544 16.97 -10.07 -15.93
CA GLU A 544 15.83 -10.62 -15.18
C GLU A 544 14.84 -11.36 -16.13
N GLU A 545 14.67 -10.83 -17.35
CA GLU A 545 13.78 -11.37 -18.39
C GLU A 545 14.26 -12.72 -18.97
N ALA A 546 15.56 -12.88 -19.17
CA ALA A 546 16.13 -14.15 -19.63
C ALA A 546 16.07 -15.25 -18.55
N TYR A 547 16.18 -14.85 -17.28
CA TYR A 547 16.01 -15.75 -16.15
C TYR A 547 14.56 -16.20 -16.01
N ASP A 548 13.60 -15.30 -16.14
CA ASP A 548 12.17 -15.62 -16.07
C ASP A 548 11.75 -16.54 -17.23
N GLN A 549 12.26 -16.33 -18.43
CA GLN A 549 12.02 -17.23 -19.58
C GLN A 549 12.61 -18.62 -19.37
N TRP A 550 13.82 -18.70 -18.79
CA TRP A 550 14.42 -20.00 -18.47
C TRP A 550 13.66 -20.71 -17.35
N ARG A 551 13.27 -19.99 -16.30
CA ARG A 551 12.43 -20.48 -15.20
C ARG A 551 11.10 -21.02 -15.70
N LEU A 552 10.41 -20.27 -16.58
CA LEU A 552 9.15 -20.69 -17.20
C LEU A 552 9.30 -21.95 -18.04
N ARG A 553 10.42 -22.13 -18.73
CA ARG A 553 10.71 -23.34 -19.49
C ARG A 553 10.91 -24.55 -18.58
N LEU A 554 11.72 -24.43 -17.53
CA LEU A 554 11.94 -25.46 -16.52
C LEU A 554 10.62 -25.84 -15.80
N VAL A 555 9.79 -24.85 -15.51
CA VAL A 555 8.46 -25.07 -14.92
C VAL A 555 7.56 -25.79 -15.90
N ALA A 556 7.54 -25.42 -17.18
CA ALA A 556 6.72 -26.09 -18.20
C ALA A 556 7.15 -27.55 -18.39
N GLU A 557 8.46 -27.82 -18.47
CA GLU A 557 9.01 -29.19 -18.58
C GLU A 557 8.69 -30.03 -17.33
N ALA A 558 8.85 -29.45 -16.12
CA ALA A 558 8.52 -30.13 -14.86
C ALA A 558 7.01 -30.34 -14.68
N LEU A 559 6.16 -29.42 -15.19
CA LEU A 559 4.70 -29.53 -15.15
C LEU A 559 4.18 -30.58 -16.13
N GLU A 560 4.82 -30.74 -17.29
CA GLU A 560 4.46 -31.78 -18.26
C GLU A 560 4.73 -33.18 -17.68
N GLU A 561 5.84 -33.38 -16.96
CA GLU A 561 6.16 -34.63 -16.27
C GLU A 561 5.36 -34.85 -14.96
N ALA A 562 5.08 -33.76 -14.22
CA ALA A 562 4.37 -33.83 -12.93
C ALA A 562 2.84 -33.78 -13.10
N GLY A 563 2.35 -33.25 -14.22
CA GLY A 563 0.90 -33.08 -14.47
C GLY A 563 0.13 -34.40 -14.43
N GLU A 564 0.67 -35.47 -15.04
CA GLU A 564 0.07 -36.79 -14.98
C GLU A 564 0.17 -37.43 -13.59
N ARG A 565 1.29 -37.22 -12.86
CA ARG A 565 1.50 -37.74 -11.49
C ARG A 565 0.66 -36.99 -10.47
N ALA A 566 0.53 -35.66 -10.61
CA ALA A 566 -0.26 -34.81 -9.73
C ALA A 566 -1.77 -35.10 -9.89
N GLN A 567 -2.23 -35.33 -11.10
CA GLN A 567 -3.61 -35.69 -11.37
C GLN A 567 -3.96 -37.06 -10.75
N LEU A 568 -3.05 -38.05 -10.87
CA LEU A 568 -3.22 -39.37 -10.25
C LEU A 568 -3.14 -39.31 -8.71
N ALA A 569 -2.29 -38.42 -8.14
CA ALA A 569 -2.19 -38.23 -6.70
C ALA A 569 -3.43 -37.53 -6.15
N ALA A 570 -3.92 -36.48 -6.84
CA ALA A 570 -5.12 -35.74 -6.48
C ALA A 570 -6.37 -36.64 -6.54
N GLU A 571 -6.48 -37.52 -7.54
CA GLU A 571 -7.58 -38.53 -7.65
C GLU A 571 -7.50 -39.54 -6.51
N LYS A 572 -6.30 -39.97 -6.11
CA LYS A 572 -6.11 -40.91 -5.00
C LYS A 572 -6.37 -40.30 -3.64
N GLU A 573 -6.01 -39.01 -3.44
CA GLU A 573 -6.23 -38.29 -2.20
C GLU A 573 -7.71 -37.91 -2.03
N TRP A 574 -8.38 -37.48 -3.11
CA TRP A 574 -9.82 -37.25 -3.13
C TRP A 574 -10.63 -38.52 -2.78
N ALA A 575 -10.20 -39.67 -3.28
CA ALA A 575 -10.82 -40.96 -2.94
C ALA A 575 -10.57 -41.39 -1.48
N LYS A 576 -9.47 -40.95 -0.86
CA LYS A 576 -9.18 -41.19 0.55
C LYS A 576 -9.98 -40.27 1.47
N ASP A 577 -10.13 -39.00 1.13
CA ASP A 577 -10.87 -38.01 1.94
C ASP A 577 -12.36 -38.31 2.03
N TRP A 578 -12.91 -39.00 1.01
CA TRP A 578 -14.31 -39.46 1.00
C TRP A 578 -14.58 -40.62 1.98
N LEU A 579 -13.55 -41.26 2.52
CA LEU A 579 -13.62 -42.45 3.36
C LEU A 579 -13.20 -42.23 4.83
N ARG A 580 -12.82 -41.01 5.24
CA ARG A 580 -12.31 -40.74 6.57
C ARG A 580 -13.19 -39.77 7.38
N GLU A 581 -13.54 -40.22 8.61
CA GLU A 581 -14.24 -39.44 9.63
C GLU A 581 -13.28 -38.44 10.33
N GLU A 582 -13.84 -37.36 10.86
CA GLU A 582 -13.31 -36.05 11.25
C GLU A 582 -12.13 -35.98 12.26
N GLU A 583 -11.61 -37.04 12.85
CA GLU A 583 -10.64 -36.98 13.97
C GLU A 583 -9.14 -37.05 13.57
N THR A 584 -8.80 -37.30 12.30
CA THR A 584 -7.40 -37.44 11.85
C THR A 584 -6.87 -36.24 11.05
N GLU A 585 -7.69 -35.23 10.78
CA GLU A 585 -7.37 -34.12 9.87
C GLU A 585 -6.29 -33.14 10.38
N GLU A 586 -6.24 -32.88 11.71
CA GLU A 586 -5.29 -31.89 12.25
C GLU A 586 -3.83 -32.36 12.24
N GLU A 587 -3.56 -33.62 12.48
CA GLU A 587 -2.20 -34.16 12.59
C GLU A 587 -1.58 -34.44 11.21
N GLU A 588 -2.39 -34.88 10.24
CA GLU A 588 -1.97 -35.07 8.84
C GLU A 588 -1.79 -33.71 8.12
N ALA A 589 -2.66 -32.73 8.37
CA ALA A 589 -2.53 -31.37 7.87
C ALA A 589 -1.27 -30.66 8.41
N ARG A 590 -0.94 -30.88 9.68
CA ARG A 590 0.27 -30.36 10.30
C ARG A 590 1.53 -30.99 9.71
N THR A 591 1.55 -32.29 9.49
CA THR A 591 2.68 -33.01 8.90
C THR A 591 2.90 -32.63 7.43
N ALA A 592 1.83 -32.48 6.65
CA ALA A 592 1.89 -31.98 5.27
C ALA A 592 2.40 -30.54 5.22
N TRP A 593 1.95 -29.70 6.15
CA TRP A 593 2.41 -28.32 6.27
C TRP A 593 3.90 -28.23 6.62
N GLU A 594 4.40 -29.00 7.59
CA GLU A 594 5.81 -29.03 7.98
C GLU A 594 6.71 -29.51 6.82
N SER A 595 6.26 -30.51 6.06
CA SER A 595 6.97 -31.01 4.87
C SER A 595 7.05 -29.94 3.78
N TRP A 596 5.94 -29.26 3.51
CA TRP A 596 5.89 -28.19 2.52
C TRP A 596 6.72 -26.96 2.94
N HIS A 597 6.64 -26.56 4.21
CA HIS A 597 7.46 -25.47 4.75
C HIS A 597 8.96 -25.74 4.58
N ARG A 598 9.39 -26.98 4.87
CA ARG A 598 10.79 -27.42 4.67
C ARG A 598 11.19 -27.33 3.19
N ALA A 599 10.32 -27.80 2.28
CA ALA A 599 10.57 -27.71 0.85
C ALA A 599 10.71 -26.27 0.36
N CYS A 600 9.87 -25.35 0.85
CA CYS A 600 9.97 -23.93 0.52
C CYS A 600 11.26 -23.29 1.03
N MET A 601 11.73 -23.66 2.22
CA MET A 601 13.03 -23.20 2.75
C MET A 601 14.21 -23.72 1.91
N GLU A 602 14.19 -24.99 1.51
CA GLU A 602 15.20 -25.57 0.63
C GLU A 602 15.21 -24.91 -0.76
N TRP A 603 14.02 -24.60 -1.34
CA TRP A 603 13.94 -23.87 -2.60
C TRP A 603 14.55 -22.48 -2.49
N TYR A 604 14.27 -21.78 -1.40
CA TYR A 604 14.81 -20.45 -1.16
C TYR A 604 16.34 -20.45 -1.04
N GLU A 605 16.92 -21.47 -0.39
CA GLU A 605 18.36 -21.67 -0.34
C GLU A 605 18.97 -21.82 -1.74
N ILE A 606 18.32 -22.62 -2.61
CA ILE A 606 18.74 -22.81 -4.00
C ILE A 606 18.59 -21.53 -4.81
N TRP A 607 17.52 -20.79 -4.61
CA TRP A 607 17.27 -19.51 -5.28
C TRP A 607 18.38 -18.49 -4.93
N LEU A 608 18.80 -18.43 -3.68
CA LEU A 608 19.91 -17.58 -3.25
C LEU A 608 21.27 -18.02 -3.82
N GLU A 609 21.48 -19.31 -4.06
CA GLU A 609 22.67 -19.80 -4.75
C GLU A 609 22.69 -19.39 -6.24
N ILE A 610 21.52 -19.27 -6.86
CA ILE A 610 21.36 -18.87 -8.27
C ILE A 610 21.45 -17.35 -8.44
N HIS A 611 21.05 -16.56 -7.43
CA HIS A 611 21.08 -15.10 -7.44
C HIS A 611 22.09 -14.52 -6.44
N PRO A 612 23.40 -14.75 -6.64
CA PRO A 612 24.43 -14.22 -5.75
C PRO A 612 24.73 -12.74 -5.99
N GLU A 613 24.08 -12.07 -6.95
CA GLU A 613 24.31 -10.68 -7.36
C GLU A 613 24.27 -9.66 -6.22
N ARG A 614 24.12 -10.18 -5.01
CA ARG A 614 24.08 -9.38 -3.78
C ARG A 614 25.08 -9.88 -2.73
N ASP A 615 26.03 -10.72 -3.13
CA ASP A 615 27.18 -11.12 -2.32
C ASP A 615 28.46 -10.42 -2.87
N GLU A 616 28.45 -9.07 -2.81
CA GLU A 616 29.57 -8.21 -3.30
C GLU A 616 30.93 -8.54 -2.63
N ASN A 617 30.95 -9.28 -1.52
CA ASN A 617 32.17 -9.70 -0.87
C ASN A 617 32.97 -10.78 -1.63
N LYS A 618 32.42 -11.42 -2.65
CA LYS A 618 33.19 -12.39 -3.46
C LYS A 618 33.97 -11.73 -4.59
N GLN A 619 33.56 -10.55 -5.04
CA GLN A 619 34.33 -9.82 -6.05
C GLN A 619 35.59 -9.16 -5.47
N GLU A 620 35.58 -8.78 -4.19
CA GLU A 620 36.77 -8.23 -3.54
C GLU A 620 37.83 -9.32 -3.20
N GLU A 621 37.43 -10.55 -2.90
CA GLU A 621 38.34 -11.65 -2.68
C GLU A 621 38.95 -12.20 -3.99
N GLU A 622 38.22 -12.20 -5.10
CA GLU A 622 38.75 -12.58 -6.41
C GLU A 622 39.70 -11.51 -6.96
N ILE A 623 39.40 -10.23 -6.77
CA ILE A 623 40.29 -9.12 -7.18
C ILE A 623 41.55 -9.07 -6.32
N HIS A 624 41.48 -9.51 -5.06
CA HIS A 624 42.67 -9.54 -4.16
C HIS A 624 43.57 -10.73 -4.43
N ASN A 625 43.04 -11.83 -4.96
CA ASN A 625 43.83 -13.01 -5.35
C ASN A 625 44.47 -12.93 -6.75
N ASP A 626 43.97 -12.03 -7.62
CA ASP A 626 44.58 -11.76 -8.93
C ASP A 626 45.68 -10.66 -8.89
N ILE A 627 45.90 -10.03 -7.72
CA ILE A 627 46.95 -8.99 -7.52
C ILE A 627 48.13 -9.51 -6.69
N ILE A 628 48.10 -10.74 -6.16
CA ILE A 628 49.22 -11.42 -5.54
C ILE A 628 49.74 -12.54 -6.48
#